data_1dedd9831bf3445cd7627d4d4f6394f5
#
_entry.id   1dedd9831bf3445cd7627d4d4f6394f5
#
_cell.length_a   1.000
_cell.length_b   1.000
_cell.length_c   1.000
_cell.angle_alpha   90.00
_cell.angle_beta   90.00
_cell.angle_gamma   90.00
#
_symmetry.space_group_name_H-M   'P 1'
#
loop_
_entity.id
_entity.type
_entity.pdbx_description
1 polymer ?
#
loop_
_entity_poly.entity_id
_entity_poly.type
_entity_poly.pdbx_seq_one_letter_code
_entity_poly.pdbx_strand_id
1 'polypeptide(L)'
;MVKIAPSLLSADFCNLGRDVEMLNRSEADYLHLDVMDGVFVPNISFGFPVISAVSKIAEKPLDVHLMIVDPQRYVSQVRDCGAYYMTVHAEACTHLHRVVQQIKSAGMKAAVSLNPATPVVMLEEVIADLDLVLLMSVNPGFGGQSFIPSAISKVRRVKEMIAQSGSKAEIEVDGGVNLQTGAQLAEAGADILVAGSFVFSSADPEATISALRKL
;
A
#
# COMPACT_ATOMS: atom_id res chain seq x y z
N MET A 1 -13.13 -7.74 -10.34
CA MET A 1 -13.39 -6.49 -9.59
C MET A 1 -12.29 -6.37 -8.56
N VAL A 2 -11.48 -5.34 -8.63
CA VAL A 2 -10.36 -5.10 -7.73
C VAL A 2 -10.75 -4.15 -6.61
N LYS A 3 -10.03 -4.19 -5.49
CA LYS A 3 -10.17 -3.23 -4.39
C LYS A 3 -9.33 -1.97 -4.70
N ILE A 4 -9.78 -0.83 -4.21
CA ILE A 4 -9.10 0.45 -4.44
C ILE A 4 -8.67 1.07 -3.10
N ALA A 5 -7.39 1.46 -3.05
CA ALA A 5 -6.75 2.14 -1.93
C ALA A 5 -6.21 3.52 -2.38
N PRO A 6 -6.99 4.60 -2.32
CA PRO A 6 -6.48 5.93 -2.67
C PRO A 6 -5.36 6.36 -1.71
N SER A 7 -4.20 6.79 -2.29
CA SER A 7 -3.08 7.26 -1.48
C SER A 7 -3.25 8.72 -1.06
N LEU A 8 -3.33 8.95 0.25
CA LEU A 8 -3.41 10.28 0.84
C LEU A 8 -2.14 11.14 0.63
N LEU A 9 -1.05 10.55 0.11
CA LEU A 9 0.13 11.32 -0.30
C LEU A 9 -0.20 12.36 -1.39
N SER A 10 -1.25 12.11 -2.19
CA SER A 10 -1.70 13.02 -3.26
C SER A 10 -2.90 13.89 -2.87
N ALA A 11 -3.37 13.81 -1.62
CA ALA A 11 -4.48 14.62 -1.12
C ALA A 11 -4.08 16.08 -0.89
N ASP A 12 -5.05 16.97 -0.73
CA ASP A 12 -4.84 18.35 -0.32
C ASP A 12 -4.58 18.41 1.19
N PHE A 13 -3.30 18.49 1.59
CA PHE A 13 -2.90 18.55 2.99
C PHE A 13 -3.45 19.77 3.76
N CYS A 14 -3.82 20.86 3.06
CA CYS A 14 -4.50 21.99 3.70
C CYS A 14 -5.97 21.66 4.04
N ASN A 15 -6.56 20.66 3.39
CA ASN A 15 -7.96 20.26 3.54
C ASN A 15 -8.12 18.73 3.66
N LEU A 16 -7.13 18.05 4.28
CA LEU A 16 -7.05 16.59 4.35
C LEU A 16 -8.35 15.95 4.90
N GLY A 17 -8.99 16.59 5.90
CA GLY A 17 -10.25 16.09 6.45
C GLY A 17 -11.37 16.01 5.41
N ARG A 18 -11.51 17.03 4.55
CA ARG A 18 -12.48 17.02 3.43
C ARG A 18 -12.22 15.86 2.47
N ASP A 19 -10.97 15.61 2.17
CA ASP A 19 -10.59 14.55 1.24
C ASP A 19 -10.85 13.16 1.85
N VAL A 20 -10.59 12.97 3.16
CA VAL A 20 -10.97 11.74 3.87
C VAL A 20 -12.48 11.53 3.89
N GLU A 21 -13.27 12.57 4.15
CA GLU A 21 -14.74 12.49 4.09
C GLU A 21 -15.26 12.13 2.69
N MET A 22 -14.63 12.65 1.63
CA MET A 22 -14.95 12.26 0.25
C MET A 22 -14.64 10.78 0.03
N LEU A 23 -13.49 10.29 0.50
CA LEU A 23 -13.11 8.87 0.38
C LEU A 23 -14.04 7.95 1.20
N ASN A 24 -14.53 8.38 2.37
CA ASN A 24 -15.51 7.61 3.15
C ASN A 24 -16.79 7.35 2.35
N ARG A 25 -17.27 8.36 1.59
CA ARG A 25 -18.48 8.24 0.75
C ARG A 25 -18.24 7.45 -0.54
N SER A 26 -16.99 7.38 -0.99
CA SER A 26 -16.63 6.71 -2.24
C SER A 26 -16.64 5.18 -2.13
N GLU A 27 -16.44 4.50 -3.26
CA GLU A 27 -16.25 3.05 -3.33
C GLU A 27 -14.81 2.60 -3.00
N ALA A 28 -14.00 3.44 -2.35
CA ALA A 28 -12.69 3.04 -1.84
C ALA A 28 -12.82 1.95 -0.77
N ASP A 29 -11.91 1.00 -0.78
CA ASP A 29 -11.88 -0.11 0.19
C ASP A 29 -10.94 0.18 1.36
N TYR A 30 -9.87 0.93 1.13
CA TYR A 30 -8.84 1.32 2.11
C TYR A 30 -8.48 2.79 1.94
N LEU A 31 -7.82 3.36 2.95
CA LEU A 31 -7.06 4.62 2.85
C LEU A 31 -5.57 4.27 2.93
N HIS A 32 -4.83 4.53 1.86
CA HIS A 32 -3.39 4.24 1.80
C HIS A 32 -2.57 5.44 2.32
N LEU A 33 -1.66 5.18 3.25
CA LEU A 33 -0.91 6.19 4.01
C LEU A 33 0.59 5.95 3.86
N ASP A 34 1.23 6.74 3.00
CA ASP A 34 2.66 6.66 2.67
C ASP A 34 3.52 7.43 3.66
N VAL A 35 4.16 6.72 4.60
CA VAL A 35 5.07 7.29 5.60
C VAL A 35 6.51 7.22 5.11
N MET A 36 7.18 8.37 5.05
CA MET A 36 8.54 8.51 4.53
C MET A 36 9.42 9.27 5.52
N ASP A 37 10.67 8.81 5.73
CA ASP A 37 11.59 9.31 6.75
C ASP A 37 12.75 10.16 6.19
N GLY A 38 12.87 10.30 4.87
CA GLY A 38 14.00 10.98 4.23
C GLY A 38 15.31 10.20 4.24
N VAL A 39 15.30 8.94 4.71
CA VAL A 39 16.49 8.06 4.78
C VAL A 39 16.32 6.84 3.87
N PHE A 40 15.25 6.08 4.04
CA PHE A 40 14.92 4.96 3.15
C PHE A 40 14.55 5.45 1.75
N VAL A 41 13.84 6.57 1.67
CA VAL A 41 13.49 7.29 0.44
C VAL A 41 13.92 8.76 0.54
N PRO A 42 14.24 9.44 -0.59
CA PRO A 42 14.73 10.83 -0.56
C PRO A 42 13.60 11.86 -0.42
N ASN A 43 12.62 11.58 0.43
CA ASN A 43 11.48 12.44 0.73
C ASN A 43 10.99 12.22 2.16
N ILE A 44 10.40 13.25 2.76
CA ILE A 44 9.70 13.19 4.04
C ILE A 44 8.23 13.50 3.78
N SER A 45 7.32 12.63 4.18
CA SER A 45 5.89 12.85 4.00
C SER A 45 5.23 13.33 5.31
N PHE A 46 4.58 12.45 5.99
CA PHE A 46 3.88 12.69 7.25
C PHE A 46 4.09 11.52 8.22
N GLY A 47 3.76 11.71 9.47
CA GLY A 47 3.95 10.71 10.52
C GLY A 47 2.70 10.49 11.37
N PHE A 48 2.89 9.89 12.54
CA PHE A 48 1.83 9.43 13.44
C PHE A 48 0.78 10.49 13.81
N PRO A 49 1.11 11.79 14.00
CA PRO A 49 0.09 12.80 14.29
C PRO A 49 -0.95 12.93 13.17
N VAL A 50 -0.53 12.83 11.91
CA VAL A 50 -1.43 12.88 10.75
C VAL A 50 -2.25 11.59 10.66
N ILE A 51 -1.60 10.41 10.78
CA ILE A 51 -2.29 9.13 10.77
C ILE A 51 -3.37 9.08 11.86
N SER A 52 -3.02 9.49 13.10
CA SER A 52 -3.97 9.55 14.22
C SER A 52 -5.12 10.54 13.98
N ALA A 53 -4.88 11.65 13.27
CA ALA A 53 -5.93 12.59 12.91
C ALA A 53 -6.88 11.99 11.86
N VAL A 54 -6.33 11.36 10.83
CA VAL A 54 -7.09 10.63 9.79
C VAL A 54 -7.92 9.51 10.42
N SER A 55 -7.33 8.70 11.29
CA SER A 55 -8.00 7.57 11.97
C SER A 55 -9.27 7.96 12.72
N LYS A 56 -9.35 9.20 13.23
CA LYS A 56 -10.53 9.67 13.97
C LYS A 56 -11.75 9.93 13.10
N ILE A 57 -11.56 10.15 11.81
CA ILE A 57 -12.62 10.51 10.87
C ILE A 57 -12.76 9.49 9.73
N ALA A 58 -11.78 8.58 9.59
CA ALA A 58 -11.81 7.52 8.58
C ALA A 58 -12.86 6.46 8.94
N GLU A 59 -13.70 6.11 7.97
CA GLU A 59 -14.64 4.99 8.03
C GLU A 59 -14.10 3.76 7.29
N LYS A 60 -13.02 3.93 6.53
CA LYS A 60 -12.34 2.86 5.80
C LYS A 60 -11.11 2.40 6.60
N PRO A 61 -10.73 1.11 6.50
CA PRO A 61 -9.50 0.62 7.12
C PRO A 61 -8.26 1.37 6.63
N LEU A 62 -7.34 1.63 7.54
CA LEU A 62 -6.08 2.29 7.24
C LEU A 62 -5.03 1.26 6.78
N ASP A 63 -4.49 1.46 5.61
CA ASP A 63 -3.35 0.73 5.06
C ASP A 63 -2.10 1.60 5.18
N VAL A 64 -1.25 1.30 6.17
CA VAL A 64 -0.09 2.13 6.51
C VAL A 64 1.17 1.54 5.90
N HIS A 65 1.69 2.22 4.88
CA HIS A 65 2.89 1.86 4.14
C HIS A 65 4.11 2.62 4.66
N LEU A 66 5.05 1.90 5.27
CA LEU A 66 6.24 2.47 5.89
C LEU A 66 7.45 2.39 4.96
N MET A 67 7.77 3.49 4.30
CA MET A 67 9.01 3.71 3.54
C MET A 67 10.06 4.36 4.46
N ILE A 68 10.46 3.64 5.52
CA ILE A 68 11.34 4.11 6.57
C ILE A 68 12.37 3.04 6.94
N VAL A 69 13.50 3.44 7.49
CA VAL A 69 14.48 2.52 8.08
C VAL A 69 14.00 1.99 9.43
N ASP A 70 14.39 0.77 9.80
CA ASP A 70 14.07 0.14 11.08
C ASP A 70 12.57 0.16 11.44
N PRO A 71 11.63 -0.24 10.53
CA PRO A 71 10.19 -0.11 10.75
C PRO A 71 9.69 -0.86 11.99
N GLN A 72 10.40 -1.91 12.45
CA GLN A 72 10.07 -2.69 13.64
C GLN A 72 10.01 -1.83 14.93
N ARG A 73 10.65 -0.66 14.94
CA ARG A 73 10.64 0.27 16.07
C ARG A 73 9.28 0.94 16.29
N TYR A 74 8.44 0.93 15.26
CA TYR A 74 7.20 1.73 15.21
C TYR A 74 5.92 0.88 15.23
N VAL A 75 6.03 -0.44 15.39
CA VAL A 75 4.86 -1.34 15.38
C VAL A 75 3.78 -0.92 16.39
N SER A 76 4.18 -0.53 17.60
CA SER A 76 3.23 -0.09 18.63
C SER A 76 2.56 1.23 18.24
N GLN A 77 3.32 2.19 17.73
CA GLN A 77 2.77 3.50 17.33
C GLN A 77 1.81 3.37 16.14
N VAL A 78 2.14 2.53 15.16
CA VAL A 78 1.27 2.25 14.00
C VAL A 78 -0.04 1.59 14.44
N ARG A 79 0.03 0.59 15.34
CA ARG A 79 -1.16 -0.01 15.96
C ARG A 79 -2.01 1.04 16.68
N ASP A 80 -1.38 1.88 17.50
CA ASP A 80 -2.08 2.89 18.31
C ASP A 80 -2.73 3.99 17.46
N CYS A 81 -2.25 4.16 16.22
CA CYS A 81 -2.92 4.98 15.20
C CYS A 81 -4.11 4.28 14.53
N GLY A 82 -4.43 3.03 14.86
CA GLY A 82 -5.58 2.30 14.33
C GLY A 82 -5.36 1.69 12.94
N ALA A 83 -4.11 1.39 12.57
CA ALA A 83 -3.80 0.76 11.29
C ALA A 83 -4.41 -0.65 11.20
N TYR A 84 -5.01 -0.96 10.05
CA TYR A 84 -5.47 -2.30 9.70
C TYR A 84 -4.31 -3.12 9.10
N TYR A 85 -3.66 -2.59 8.04
CA TYR A 85 -2.40 -3.11 7.52
C TYR A 85 -1.22 -2.28 8.03
N MET A 86 -0.12 -2.96 8.35
CA MET A 86 1.20 -2.35 8.47
C MET A 86 2.11 -2.98 7.43
N THR A 87 2.45 -2.20 6.40
CA THR A 87 3.30 -2.62 5.29
C THR A 87 4.72 -2.12 5.52
N VAL A 88 5.68 -3.05 5.53
CA VAL A 88 7.12 -2.76 5.68
C VAL A 88 7.89 -3.23 4.46
N HIS A 89 8.92 -2.49 4.06
CA HIS A 89 9.81 -2.93 2.98
C HIS A 89 10.72 -4.07 3.43
N ALA A 90 10.82 -5.12 2.62
CA ALA A 90 11.77 -6.22 2.87
C ALA A 90 13.19 -5.69 2.99
N GLU A 91 13.54 -4.69 2.19
CA GLU A 91 14.86 -4.04 2.13
C GLU A 91 15.19 -3.23 3.40
N ALA A 92 14.17 -2.83 4.18
CA ALA A 92 14.34 -2.09 5.43
C ALA A 92 14.41 -2.99 6.68
N CYS A 93 14.21 -4.31 6.51
CA CYS A 93 14.08 -5.25 7.61
C CYS A 93 15.26 -6.24 7.65
N THR A 94 16.20 -6.07 8.58
CA THR A 94 17.30 -7.05 8.77
C THR A 94 16.77 -8.46 9.15
N HIS A 95 15.66 -8.52 9.89
CA HIS A 95 15.01 -9.78 10.33
C HIS A 95 13.54 -9.78 9.94
N LEU A 96 13.25 -9.87 8.65
CA LEU A 96 11.90 -9.72 8.08
C LEU A 96 10.87 -10.62 8.77
N HIS A 97 11.14 -11.92 8.94
CA HIS A 97 10.24 -12.86 9.61
C HIS A 97 9.86 -12.38 11.03
N ARG A 98 10.84 -11.89 11.81
CA ARG A 98 10.58 -11.35 13.16
C ARG A 98 9.65 -10.13 13.12
N VAL A 99 9.84 -9.24 12.14
CA VAL A 99 8.99 -8.04 11.98
C VAL A 99 7.56 -8.44 11.64
N VAL A 100 7.36 -9.40 10.73
CA VAL A 100 6.06 -9.96 10.38
C VAL A 100 5.35 -10.51 11.63
N GLN A 101 6.04 -11.34 12.42
CA GLN A 101 5.48 -11.88 13.68
C GLN A 101 5.15 -10.77 14.68
N GLN A 102 5.97 -9.74 14.79
CA GLN A 102 5.74 -8.60 15.69
C GLN A 102 4.48 -7.81 15.28
N ILE A 103 4.28 -7.56 13.98
CA ILE A 103 3.08 -6.89 13.45
C ILE A 103 1.83 -7.71 13.77
N LYS A 104 1.85 -9.01 13.49
CA LYS A 104 0.71 -9.92 13.80
C LYS A 104 0.42 -10.01 15.29
N SER A 105 1.46 -10.08 16.11
CA SER A 105 1.31 -10.11 17.58
C SER A 105 0.73 -8.81 18.14
N ALA A 106 0.91 -7.70 17.44
CA ALA A 106 0.29 -6.41 17.77
C ALA A 106 -1.19 -6.31 17.34
N GLY A 107 -1.72 -7.32 16.64
CA GLY A 107 -3.13 -7.38 16.21
C GLY A 107 -3.40 -6.72 14.84
N MET A 108 -2.37 -6.32 14.11
CA MET A 108 -2.48 -5.80 12.75
C MET A 108 -2.28 -6.91 11.71
N LYS A 109 -2.74 -6.66 10.49
CA LYS A 109 -2.43 -7.45 9.31
C LYS A 109 -1.00 -7.14 8.85
N ALA A 110 -0.19 -8.20 8.66
CA ALA A 110 1.21 -8.04 8.27
C ALA A 110 1.36 -8.01 6.76
N ALA A 111 1.96 -6.94 6.25
CA ALA A 111 2.22 -6.74 4.84
C ALA A 111 3.70 -6.47 4.57
N VAL A 112 4.20 -6.97 3.43
CA VAL A 112 5.59 -6.76 3.00
C VAL A 112 5.62 -6.16 1.61
N SER A 113 6.37 -5.05 1.47
CA SER A 113 6.61 -4.37 0.20
C SER A 113 7.94 -4.78 -0.43
N LEU A 114 7.97 -4.84 -1.76
CA LEU A 114 9.18 -5.03 -2.57
C LEU A 114 9.37 -3.85 -3.53
N ASN A 115 10.57 -3.29 -3.54
CA ASN A 115 11.00 -2.30 -4.53
C ASN A 115 11.03 -2.89 -5.96
N PRO A 116 11.01 -2.05 -7.01
CA PRO A 116 11.03 -2.54 -8.40
C PRO A 116 12.19 -3.50 -8.70
N ALA A 117 13.37 -3.25 -8.17
CA ALA A 117 14.56 -4.08 -8.40
C ALA A 117 14.63 -5.35 -7.53
N THR A 118 13.87 -5.43 -6.43
CA THR A 118 13.94 -6.56 -5.48
C THR A 118 13.22 -7.78 -6.04
N PRO A 119 13.87 -8.95 -6.10
CA PRO A 119 13.26 -10.17 -6.64
C PRO A 119 12.21 -10.74 -5.69
N VAL A 120 11.15 -11.36 -6.25
CA VAL A 120 10.03 -11.93 -5.47
C VAL A 120 10.46 -13.11 -4.57
N VAL A 121 11.58 -13.78 -4.87
CA VAL A 121 12.15 -14.86 -4.06
C VAL A 121 12.41 -14.44 -2.60
N MET A 122 12.58 -13.15 -2.35
CA MET A 122 12.74 -12.61 -0.99
C MET A 122 11.52 -12.88 -0.07
N LEU A 123 10.39 -13.29 -0.63
CA LEU A 123 9.16 -13.59 0.11
C LEU A 123 8.98 -15.08 0.40
N GLU A 124 9.75 -15.99 -0.23
CA GLU A 124 9.51 -17.44 -0.15
C GLU A 124 9.38 -17.95 1.28
N GLU A 125 10.26 -17.52 2.17
CA GLU A 125 10.29 -18.01 3.55
C GLU A 125 9.24 -17.32 4.48
N VAL A 126 8.54 -16.31 4.00
CA VAL A 126 7.57 -15.54 4.82
C VAL A 126 6.18 -15.47 4.21
N ILE A 127 6.00 -15.85 2.96
CA ILE A 127 4.75 -15.64 2.20
C ILE A 127 3.53 -16.31 2.88
N ALA A 128 3.74 -17.44 3.56
CA ALA A 128 2.68 -18.15 4.27
C ALA A 128 2.16 -17.38 5.49
N ASP A 129 2.96 -16.49 6.06
CA ASP A 129 2.63 -15.67 7.22
C ASP A 129 2.07 -14.29 6.86
N LEU A 130 2.14 -13.90 5.57
CA LEU A 130 1.69 -12.59 5.12
C LEU A 130 0.18 -12.55 4.91
N ASP A 131 -0.39 -11.38 5.18
CA ASP A 131 -1.77 -11.04 4.82
C ASP A 131 -1.83 -10.24 3.52
N LEU A 132 -0.73 -9.55 3.14
CA LEU A 132 -0.63 -8.71 1.96
C LEU A 132 0.83 -8.66 1.44
N VAL A 133 0.98 -8.64 0.12
CA VAL A 133 2.24 -8.31 -0.58
C VAL A 133 2.03 -7.05 -1.39
N LEU A 134 2.77 -5.99 -1.06
CA LEU A 134 2.78 -4.74 -1.83
C LEU A 134 3.92 -4.77 -2.85
N LEU A 135 3.61 -4.61 -4.12
CA LEU A 135 4.61 -4.49 -5.19
C LEU A 135 4.70 -3.04 -5.66
N MET A 136 5.88 -2.44 -5.50
CA MET A 136 6.13 -1.12 -6.05
C MET A 136 6.25 -1.20 -7.57
N SER A 137 5.45 -0.41 -8.26
CA SER A 137 5.50 -0.22 -9.71
C SER A 137 6.11 1.13 -10.12
N VAL A 138 6.67 1.84 -9.15
CA VAL A 138 7.56 3.02 -9.29
C VAL A 138 8.67 2.89 -8.24
N ASN A 139 9.73 3.68 -8.33
CA ASN A 139 10.66 3.79 -7.21
C ASN A 139 9.97 4.55 -6.07
N PRO A 140 9.95 4.02 -4.82
CA PRO A 140 9.27 4.69 -3.71
C PRO A 140 9.86 6.05 -3.40
N GLY A 141 9.03 6.98 -2.87
CA GLY A 141 9.47 8.31 -2.42
C GLY A 141 8.68 9.49 -3.00
N PHE A 142 8.06 9.37 -4.17
CA PHE A 142 7.30 10.46 -4.80
C PHE A 142 6.04 9.94 -5.50
N GLY A 143 4.97 10.73 -5.45
CA GLY A 143 3.77 10.50 -6.27
C GLY A 143 3.95 10.92 -7.73
N GLY A 144 3.01 10.54 -8.60
CA GLY A 144 2.93 11.00 -9.99
C GLY A 144 4.02 10.46 -10.93
N GLN A 145 4.71 9.39 -10.56
CA GLN A 145 5.77 8.77 -11.36
C GLN A 145 5.21 7.89 -12.48
N SER A 146 6.04 7.65 -13.51
CA SER A 146 5.71 6.73 -14.60
C SER A 146 5.76 5.28 -14.15
N PHE A 147 4.74 4.51 -14.54
CA PHE A 147 4.63 3.09 -14.27
C PHE A 147 5.80 2.28 -14.84
N ILE A 148 6.34 1.35 -14.07
CA ILE A 148 7.40 0.42 -14.47
C ILE A 148 6.76 -0.89 -14.96
N PRO A 149 6.78 -1.22 -16.27
CA PRO A 149 6.01 -2.34 -16.82
C PRO A 149 6.40 -3.73 -16.28
N SER A 150 7.63 -3.90 -15.78
CA SER A 150 8.07 -5.16 -15.18
C SER A 150 7.29 -5.55 -13.92
N ALA A 151 6.55 -4.62 -13.28
CA ALA A 151 5.67 -4.89 -12.16
C ALA A 151 4.58 -5.92 -12.52
N ILE A 152 4.07 -5.91 -13.75
CA ILE A 152 3.06 -6.87 -14.22
C ILE A 152 3.58 -8.32 -14.11
N SER A 153 4.82 -8.56 -14.54
CA SER A 153 5.42 -9.89 -14.44
C SER A 153 5.71 -10.29 -12.97
N LYS A 154 6.01 -9.32 -12.11
CA LYS A 154 6.16 -9.56 -10.67
C LYS A 154 4.84 -9.99 -10.02
N VAL A 155 3.72 -9.33 -10.36
CA VAL A 155 2.39 -9.70 -9.87
C VAL A 155 2.10 -11.17 -10.20
N ARG A 156 2.30 -11.60 -11.44
CA ARG A 156 2.09 -13.01 -11.84
C ARG A 156 2.93 -13.99 -11.01
N ARG A 157 4.22 -13.68 -10.82
CA ARG A 157 5.12 -14.52 -10.03
C ARG A 157 4.74 -14.60 -8.55
N VAL A 158 4.29 -13.49 -7.96
CA VAL A 158 3.78 -13.51 -6.57
C VAL A 158 2.48 -14.28 -6.49
N LYS A 159 1.57 -14.16 -7.48
CA LYS A 159 0.33 -14.95 -7.54
C LYS A 159 0.60 -16.46 -7.60
N GLU A 160 1.60 -16.87 -8.39
CA GLU A 160 2.06 -18.25 -8.44
C GLU A 160 2.64 -18.73 -7.10
N MET A 161 3.48 -17.90 -6.45
CA MET A 161 4.07 -18.20 -5.15
C MET A 161 2.99 -18.36 -4.06
N ILE A 162 1.99 -17.47 -4.02
CA ILE A 162 0.85 -17.57 -3.12
C ILE A 162 0.09 -18.88 -3.33
N ALA A 163 -0.19 -19.24 -4.58
CA ALA A 163 -0.89 -20.48 -4.91
C ALA A 163 -0.09 -21.73 -4.49
N GLN A 164 1.23 -21.73 -4.68
CA GLN A 164 2.11 -22.86 -4.34
C GLN A 164 2.30 -23.02 -2.83
N SER A 165 2.36 -21.91 -2.08
CA SER A 165 2.53 -21.94 -0.62
C SER A 165 1.24 -22.19 0.15
N GLY A 166 0.08 -22.11 -0.50
CA GLY A 166 -1.24 -22.15 0.16
C GLY A 166 -1.55 -20.89 0.98
N SER A 167 -0.76 -19.82 0.80
CA SER A 167 -1.01 -18.51 1.40
C SER A 167 -2.34 -17.91 0.94
N LYS A 168 -2.90 -17.03 1.77
CA LYS A 168 -4.10 -16.23 1.45
C LYS A 168 -3.77 -14.74 1.32
N ALA A 169 -2.48 -14.40 1.21
CA ALA A 169 -2.06 -13.02 1.04
C ALA A 169 -2.69 -12.39 -0.21
N GLU A 170 -3.16 -11.17 -0.09
CA GLU A 170 -3.59 -10.36 -1.23
C GLU A 170 -2.38 -9.71 -1.89
N ILE A 171 -2.50 -9.34 -3.15
CA ILE A 171 -1.46 -8.62 -3.91
C ILE A 171 -1.93 -7.20 -4.13
N GLU A 172 -1.19 -6.26 -3.58
CA GLU A 172 -1.37 -4.83 -3.78
C GLU A 172 -0.28 -4.28 -4.70
N VAL A 173 -0.63 -3.29 -5.52
CA VAL A 173 0.34 -2.61 -6.39
C VAL A 173 0.23 -1.10 -6.22
N ASP A 174 1.39 -0.46 -5.97
CA ASP A 174 1.49 0.99 -5.80
C ASP A 174 2.46 1.61 -6.82
N GLY A 175 1.95 2.65 -7.48
CA GLY A 175 2.71 3.53 -8.36
C GLY A 175 2.25 3.55 -9.82
N GLY A 176 1.92 4.74 -10.33
CA GLY A 176 1.55 4.96 -11.72
C GLY A 176 0.27 4.26 -12.16
N VAL A 177 -0.63 3.95 -11.21
CA VAL A 177 -1.91 3.29 -11.47
C VAL A 177 -2.88 4.27 -12.12
N ASN A 178 -3.49 3.83 -13.22
CA ASN A 178 -4.58 4.47 -13.96
C ASN A 178 -5.47 3.37 -14.58
N LEU A 179 -6.48 3.72 -15.37
CA LEU A 179 -7.37 2.71 -15.96
C LEU A 179 -6.64 1.70 -16.86
N GLN A 180 -5.62 2.14 -17.60
CA GLN A 180 -4.87 1.25 -18.50
C GLN A 180 -3.94 0.31 -17.73
N THR A 181 -3.11 0.86 -16.84
CA THR A 181 -2.15 0.07 -16.05
C THR A 181 -2.89 -0.79 -15.02
N GLY A 182 -3.97 -0.27 -14.43
CA GLY A 182 -4.83 -1.00 -13.50
C GLY A 182 -5.48 -2.23 -14.13
N ALA A 183 -5.99 -2.12 -15.37
CA ALA A 183 -6.53 -3.27 -16.11
C ALA A 183 -5.48 -4.37 -16.32
N GLN A 184 -4.24 -4.00 -16.70
CA GLN A 184 -3.15 -4.95 -16.89
C GLN A 184 -2.72 -5.62 -15.57
N LEU A 185 -2.75 -4.87 -14.46
CA LEU A 185 -2.43 -5.38 -13.13
C LEU A 185 -3.52 -6.33 -12.61
N ALA A 186 -4.79 -5.98 -12.79
CA ALA A 186 -5.93 -6.82 -12.43
C ALA A 186 -5.90 -8.15 -13.21
N GLU A 187 -5.64 -8.10 -14.53
CA GLU A 187 -5.47 -9.30 -15.37
C GLU A 187 -4.28 -10.16 -14.91
N ALA A 188 -3.21 -9.53 -14.42
CA ALA A 188 -2.04 -10.23 -13.89
C ALA A 188 -2.30 -10.89 -12.52
N GLY A 189 -3.38 -10.52 -11.82
CA GLY A 189 -3.80 -11.08 -10.54
C GLY A 189 -3.59 -10.16 -9.33
N ALA A 190 -3.47 -8.85 -9.53
CA ALA A 190 -3.52 -7.89 -8.43
C ALA A 190 -4.93 -7.84 -7.82
N ASP A 191 -4.99 -7.82 -6.49
CA ASP A 191 -6.23 -7.80 -5.72
C ASP A 191 -6.59 -6.37 -5.28
N ILE A 192 -5.58 -5.51 -5.05
CA ILE A 192 -5.71 -4.13 -4.58
C ILE A 192 -4.85 -3.20 -5.45
N LEU A 193 -5.39 -2.04 -5.81
CA LEU A 193 -4.71 -1.01 -6.58
C LEU A 193 -4.61 0.29 -5.76
N VAL A 194 -3.37 0.75 -5.52
CA VAL A 194 -3.12 2.06 -4.91
C VAL A 194 -3.10 3.12 -6.00
N ALA A 195 -3.98 4.11 -5.88
CA ALA A 195 -4.10 5.20 -6.84
C ALA A 195 -4.09 6.56 -6.12
N GLY A 196 -2.99 7.29 -6.25
CA GLY A 196 -2.85 8.64 -5.68
C GLY A 196 -3.23 9.73 -6.69
N SER A 197 -2.25 10.22 -7.44
CA SER A 197 -2.43 11.36 -8.36
C SER A 197 -3.55 11.17 -9.38
N PHE A 198 -3.77 9.95 -9.88
CA PHE A 198 -4.85 9.67 -10.83
C PHE A 198 -6.24 9.94 -10.25
N VAL A 199 -6.44 9.66 -8.97
CA VAL A 199 -7.69 9.95 -8.25
C VAL A 199 -7.79 11.43 -7.88
N PHE A 200 -6.80 11.96 -7.17
CA PHE A 200 -6.88 13.31 -6.60
C PHE A 200 -6.74 14.44 -7.62
N SER A 201 -6.16 14.20 -8.82
CA SER A 201 -6.13 15.17 -9.92
C SER A 201 -7.36 15.09 -10.84
N SER A 202 -8.26 14.15 -10.60
CA SER A 202 -9.49 14.01 -11.38
C SER A 202 -10.48 15.12 -11.06
N ALA A 203 -11.27 15.53 -12.06
CA ALA A 203 -12.41 16.43 -11.85
C ALA A 203 -13.50 15.78 -10.97
N ASP A 204 -13.61 14.46 -10.96
CA ASP A 204 -14.53 13.67 -10.14
C ASP A 204 -13.77 12.45 -9.56
N PRO A 205 -13.16 12.58 -8.36
CA PRO A 205 -12.43 11.51 -7.72
C PRO A 205 -13.30 10.29 -7.39
N GLU A 206 -14.57 10.48 -6.97
CA GLU A 206 -15.48 9.39 -6.62
C GLU A 206 -15.81 8.55 -7.87
N ALA A 207 -16.12 9.18 -9.00
CA ALA A 207 -16.33 8.48 -10.27
C ALA A 207 -15.06 7.76 -10.76
N THR A 208 -13.88 8.35 -10.53
CA THR A 208 -12.59 7.74 -10.89
C THR A 208 -12.33 6.47 -10.08
N ILE A 209 -12.59 6.48 -8.78
CA ILE A 209 -12.51 5.31 -7.90
C ILE A 209 -13.48 4.22 -8.38
N SER A 210 -14.75 4.58 -8.67
CA SER A 210 -15.76 3.64 -9.18
C SER A 210 -15.33 3.01 -10.52
N ALA A 211 -14.69 3.79 -11.41
CA ALA A 211 -14.18 3.29 -12.68
C ALA A 211 -13.01 2.30 -12.50
N LEU A 212 -12.06 2.61 -11.61
CA LEU A 212 -10.96 1.71 -11.26
C LEU A 212 -11.46 0.40 -10.64
N ARG A 213 -12.46 0.46 -9.76
CA ARG A 213 -13.02 -0.72 -9.08
C ARG A 213 -13.65 -1.74 -10.06
N LYS A 214 -14.11 -1.29 -11.21
CA LYS A 214 -14.74 -2.14 -12.25
C LYS A 214 -13.76 -2.91 -13.12
N LEU A 215 -12.46 -2.72 -12.93
CA LEU A 215 -11.39 -3.45 -13.63
C LEU A 215 -11.30 -4.95 -13.15
#